data_2aa8ccf3432c2425e2b77eb16fa9755e
#
_entry.id   2aa8ccf3432c2425e2b77eb16fa9755e
#
_cell.length_a   1.000
_cell.length_b   1.000
_cell.length_c   1.000
_cell.angle_alpha   90.00
_cell.angle_beta   90.00
_cell.angle_gamma   90.00
#
_symmetry.space_group_name_H-M   'P 1'
#
loop_
_entity.id
_entity.type
_entity.pdbx_description
1 polymer ?
#
loop_
_entity_poly.entity_id
_entity_poly.type
_entity_poly.pdbx_seq_one_letter_code
_entity_poly.pdbx_strand_id
1 'polypeptide(L)'
;MNAKLRNITAMLIFGTIGLFVKNIELSSSEIALTRGFIGGVTLILATIFLKKKISFEAIKNNLYLLIFSGLAVGLNWIFLFQGYKYTSISNATLSYYFAPVFVTILAPFILKEKLTLSKFLCVLMALVGMFCIVG
;
A
#
# COMPACT_ATOMS: atom_id res chain seq x y z
N MET A 1 -21.44 -12.36 1.70
CA MET A 1 -20.47 -11.94 2.74
C MET A 1 -20.47 -10.43 2.77
N ASN A 2 -20.76 -9.82 3.91
CA ASN A 2 -20.92 -8.37 4.06
C ASN A 2 -19.59 -7.63 3.74
N ALA A 3 -19.67 -6.45 3.10
CA ALA A 3 -18.49 -5.66 2.74
C ALA A 3 -17.58 -5.38 3.95
N LYS A 4 -18.17 -5.14 5.13
CA LYS A 4 -17.45 -4.96 6.40
C LYS A 4 -16.61 -6.19 6.78
N LEU A 5 -17.17 -7.39 6.66
CA LEU A 5 -16.47 -8.63 6.99
C LEU A 5 -15.27 -8.87 6.06
N ARG A 6 -15.44 -8.58 4.75
CA ARG A 6 -14.33 -8.67 3.77
C ARG A 6 -13.18 -7.72 4.12
N ASN A 7 -13.50 -6.49 4.50
CA ASN A 7 -12.49 -5.53 4.91
C ASN A 7 -11.75 -5.95 6.18
N ILE A 8 -12.47 -6.43 7.19
CA ILE A 8 -11.87 -6.93 8.44
C ILE A 8 -10.93 -8.11 8.14
N THR A 9 -11.37 -9.09 7.35
CA THR A 9 -10.55 -10.23 6.96
C THR A 9 -9.29 -9.79 6.19
N ALA A 10 -9.42 -8.85 5.26
CA ALA A 10 -8.28 -8.32 4.52
C ALA A 10 -7.28 -7.63 5.45
N MET A 11 -7.75 -6.83 6.41
CA MET A 11 -6.87 -6.14 7.38
C MET A 11 -6.17 -7.12 8.32
N LEU A 12 -6.85 -8.19 8.76
CA LEU A 12 -6.22 -9.25 9.56
C LEU A 12 -5.11 -9.95 8.78
N ILE A 13 -5.36 -10.32 7.51
CA ILE A 13 -4.35 -10.92 6.64
C ILE A 13 -3.16 -9.96 6.43
N PHE A 14 -3.44 -8.68 6.17
CA PHE A 14 -2.38 -7.66 6.02
C PHE A 14 -1.54 -7.50 7.29
N GLY A 15 -2.15 -7.57 8.47
CA GLY A 15 -1.45 -7.46 9.75
C GLY A 15 -0.43 -8.58 9.99
N THR A 16 -0.62 -9.77 9.41
CA THR A 16 0.32 -10.89 9.56
C THR A 16 1.56 -10.76 8.69
N ILE A 17 1.55 -9.94 7.63
CA ILE A 17 2.65 -9.83 6.66
C ILE A 17 3.97 -9.45 7.33
N GLY A 18 3.95 -8.51 8.27
CA GLY A 18 5.16 -8.07 8.97
C GLY A 18 5.84 -9.20 9.74
N LEU A 19 5.06 -10.10 10.36
CA LEU A 19 5.58 -11.26 11.07
C LEU A 19 6.31 -12.23 10.12
N PHE A 20 5.71 -12.52 8.97
CA PHE A 20 6.34 -13.38 7.96
C PHE A 20 7.60 -12.75 7.39
N VAL A 21 7.55 -11.49 6.98
CA VAL A 21 8.69 -10.79 6.36
C VAL A 21 9.87 -10.69 7.30
N LYS A 22 9.64 -10.48 8.61
CA LYS A 22 10.71 -10.38 9.60
C LYS A 22 11.48 -11.70 9.78
N ASN A 23 10.81 -12.84 9.59
CA ASN A 23 11.38 -14.17 9.78
C ASN A 23 11.93 -14.79 8.48
N ILE A 24 11.81 -14.12 7.35
CA ILE A 24 12.32 -14.60 6.07
C ILE A 24 13.74 -14.05 5.86
N GLU A 25 14.70 -14.94 5.61
CA GLU A 25 16.12 -14.61 5.36
C GLU A 25 16.39 -14.11 3.92
N LEU A 26 15.39 -13.64 3.21
CA LEU A 26 15.52 -13.05 1.89
C LEU A 26 15.77 -11.54 1.98
N SER A 27 16.38 -10.97 0.94
CA SER A 27 16.52 -9.51 0.83
C SER A 27 15.14 -8.86 0.65
N SER A 28 15.01 -7.59 1.07
CA SER A 28 13.74 -6.85 0.93
C SER A 28 13.29 -6.72 -0.52
N SER A 29 14.26 -6.64 -1.45
CA SER A 29 14.00 -6.60 -2.89
C SER A 29 13.47 -7.92 -3.41
N GLU A 30 14.01 -9.04 -2.97
CA GLU A 30 13.54 -10.38 -3.36
C GLU A 30 12.12 -10.64 -2.86
N ILE A 31 11.82 -10.25 -1.62
CA ILE A 31 10.46 -10.35 -1.06
C ILE A 31 9.48 -9.49 -1.87
N ALA A 32 9.85 -8.25 -2.20
CA ALA A 32 9.01 -7.35 -2.99
C ALA A 32 8.77 -7.90 -4.42
N LEU A 33 9.82 -8.41 -5.08
CA LEU A 33 9.72 -9.01 -6.41
C LEU A 33 8.85 -10.26 -6.42
N THR A 34 9.09 -11.19 -5.49
CA THR A 34 8.32 -12.43 -5.37
C THR A 34 6.83 -12.12 -5.13
N ARG A 35 6.54 -11.19 -4.24
CA ARG A 35 5.17 -10.73 -3.97
C ARG A 35 4.53 -10.09 -5.19
N GLY A 36 5.26 -9.23 -5.91
CA GLY A 36 4.79 -8.60 -7.15
C GLY A 36 4.50 -9.63 -8.22
N PHE A 37 5.38 -10.62 -8.40
CA PHE A 37 5.20 -11.70 -9.35
C PHE A 37 3.98 -12.57 -9.03
N ILE A 38 3.88 -13.09 -7.81
CA ILE A 38 2.75 -13.92 -7.37
C ILE A 38 1.44 -13.13 -7.48
N GLY A 39 1.43 -11.86 -7.02
CA GLY A 39 0.26 -10.98 -7.13
C GLY A 39 -0.16 -10.73 -8.58
N GLY A 40 0.80 -10.47 -9.47
CA GLY A 40 0.56 -10.29 -10.90
C GLY A 40 -0.05 -11.53 -11.54
N VAL A 41 0.54 -12.70 -11.31
CA VAL A 41 0.02 -13.98 -11.81
C VAL A 41 -1.40 -14.23 -11.30
N THR A 42 -1.62 -14.02 -10.00
CA THR A 42 -2.94 -14.21 -9.38
C THR A 42 -4.00 -13.29 -10.01
N LEU A 43 -3.67 -12.03 -10.27
CA LEU A 43 -4.58 -11.07 -10.91
C LEU A 43 -4.88 -11.45 -12.37
N ILE A 44 -3.89 -11.93 -13.12
CA ILE A 44 -4.08 -12.42 -14.49
C ILE A 44 -5.03 -13.63 -14.48
N LEU A 45 -4.75 -14.62 -13.63
CA LEU A 45 -5.61 -15.80 -13.49
C LEU A 45 -7.04 -15.40 -13.08
N ALA A 46 -7.20 -14.54 -12.07
CA ALA A 46 -8.50 -14.06 -11.65
C ALA A 46 -9.27 -13.36 -12.79
N THR A 47 -8.58 -12.59 -13.62
CA THR A 47 -9.18 -11.90 -14.76
C THR A 47 -9.68 -12.89 -15.82
N ILE A 48 -8.92 -13.94 -16.08
CA ILE A 48 -9.30 -15.02 -16.98
C ILE A 48 -10.53 -15.78 -16.45
N PHE A 49 -10.49 -16.18 -15.17
CA PHE A 49 -11.60 -16.89 -14.53
C PHE A 49 -12.89 -16.07 -14.48
N LEU A 50 -12.79 -14.78 -14.21
CA LEU A 50 -13.93 -13.86 -14.15
C LEU A 50 -14.39 -13.41 -15.55
N LYS A 51 -13.77 -13.90 -16.63
CA LYS A 51 -14.06 -13.54 -18.03
C LYS A 51 -14.13 -12.02 -18.26
N LYS A 52 -13.32 -11.24 -17.51
CA LYS A 52 -13.24 -9.80 -17.70
C LYS A 52 -12.40 -9.48 -18.93
N LYS A 53 -12.93 -8.66 -19.83
CA LYS A 53 -12.19 -8.19 -21.01
C LYS A 53 -11.14 -7.17 -20.58
N ILE A 54 -9.88 -7.45 -20.85
CA ILE A 54 -8.78 -6.49 -20.71
C ILE A 54 -8.69 -5.72 -22.01
N SER A 55 -8.82 -4.40 -21.95
CA SER A 55 -8.59 -3.53 -23.11
C SER A 55 -7.09 -3.32 -23.29
N PHE A 56 -6.50 -4.01 -24.23
CA PHE A 56 -5.07 -3.83 -24.58
C PHE A 56 -4.78 -2.41 -25.08
N GLU A 57 -5.75 -1.78 -25.72
CA GLU A 57 -5.64 -0.39 -26.19
C GLU A 57 -5.51 0.58 -25.00
N ALA A 58 -6.32 0.40 -23.94
CA ALA A 58 -6.23 1.20 -22.73
C ALA A 58 -4.87 1.01 -22.02
N ILE A 59 -4.32 -0.22 -22.01
CA ILE A 59 -2.99 -0.50 -21.47
C ILE A 59 -1.92 0.23 -22.26
N LYS A 60 -1.95 0.13 -23.58
CA LYS A 60 -0.96 0.76 -24.47
C LYS A 60 -0.96 2.28 -24.33
N ASN A 61 -2.15 2.89 -24.29
CA ASN A 61 -2.30 4.34 -24.17
C ASN A 61 -1.84 4.88 -22.80
N ASN A 62 -1.85 4.05 -21.76
CA ASN A 62 -1.47 4.45 -20.40
C ASN A 62 -0.20 3.72 -19.91
N LEU A 63 0.59 3.13 -20.80
CA LEU A 63 1.74 2.29 -20.44
C LEU A 63 2.74 3.04 -19.55
N TYR A 64 3.01 4.30 -19.86
CA TYR A 64 3.91 5.15 -19.09
C TYR A 64 3.44 5.32 -17.63
N LEU A 65 2.16 5.64 -17.44
CA LEU A 65 1.57 5.77 -16.11
C LEU A 65 1.58 4.43 -15.34
N LEU A 66 1.32 3.32 -16.03
CA LEU A 66 1.34 1.98 -15.43
C LEU A 66 2.76 1.60 -14.97
N ILE A 67 3.78 1.87 -15.78
CA ILE A 67 5.17 1.61 -15.40
C ILE A 67 5.56 2.48 -14.20
N PHE A 68 5.29 3.78 -14.24
CA PHE A 68 5.62 4.69 -13.13
C PHE A 68 4.91 4.32 -11.84
N SER A 69 3.62 4.00 -11.89
CA SER A 69 2.86 3.58 -10.71
C SER A 69 3.37 2.24 -10.16
N GLY A 70 3.69 1.28 -11.04
CA GLY A 70 4.28 0.00 -10.65
C GLY A 70 5.64 0.15 -9.98
N LEU A 71 6.52 1.00 -10.53
CA LEU A 71 7.82 1.32 -9.91
C LEU A 71 7.64 2.00 -8.54
N ALA A 72 6.74 2.97 -8.43
CA ALA A 72 6.47 3.66 -7.17
C ALA A 72 5.98 2.69 -6.08
N VAL A 73 5.06 1.80 -6.42
CA VAL A 73 4.55 0.77 -5.50
C VAL A 73 5.64 -0.24 -5.13
N GLY A 74 6.44 -0.68 -6.10
CA GLY A 74 7.54 -1.60 -5.87
C GLY A 74 8.59 -1.02 -4.92
N LEU A 75 9.03 0.21 -5.15
CA LEU A 75 9.96 0.93 -4.28
C LEU A 75 9.37 1.11 -2.88
N ASN A 76 8.11 1.49 -2.78
CA ASN A 76 7.41 1.63 -1.51
C ASN A 76 7.46 0.33 -0.68
N TRP A 77 7.24 -0.82 -1.31
CA TRP A 77 7.33 -2.11 -0.62
C TRP A 77 8.74 -2.49 -0.22
N ILE A 78 9.74 -2.21 -1.07
CA ILE A 78 11.15 -2.43 -0.72
C ILE A 78 11.51 -1.67 0.55
N PHE A 79 11.15 -0.38 0.63
CA PHE A 79 11.41 0.44 1.82
C PHE A 79 10.65 -0.06 3.05
N LEU A 80 9.39 -0.48 2.90
CA LEU A 80 8.61 -1.03 4.01
C LEU A 80 9.26 -2.32 4.55
N PHE A 81 9.61 -3.26 3.67
CA PHE A 81 10.23 -4.52 4.08
C PHE A 81 11.63 -4.32 4.65
N GLN A 82 12.35 -3.34 4.13
CA GLN A 82 13.62 -2.92 4.71
C GLN A 82 13.39 -2.37 6.13
N GLY A 83 12.37 -1.55 6.33
CA GLY A 83 11.96 -1.06 7.64
C GLY A 83 11.71 -2.17 8.65
N TYR A 84 11.03 -3.26 8.27
CA TYR A 84 10.79 -4.40 9.16
C TYR A 84 12.07 -5.09 9.63
N LYS A 85 13.17 -4.99 8.90
CA LYS A 85 14.47 -5.57 9.27
C LYS A 85 15.26 -4.71 10.25
N TYR A 86 15.09 -3.38 10.17
CA TYR A 86 15.88 -2.43 10.97
C TYR A 86 15.15 -1.89 12.19
N THR A 87 13.82 -1.98 12.23
CA THR A 87 13.02 -1.48 13.35
C THR A 87 11.93 -2.47 13.75
N SER A 88 11.11 -2.09 14.74
CA SER A 88 9.94 -2.90 15.11
C SER A 88 8.90 -2.89 13.98
N ILE A 89 8.15 -3.99 13.88
CA ILE A 89 7.05 -4.11 12.90
C ILE A 89 6.04 -2.97 13.10
N SER A 90 5.77 -2.61 14.37
CA SER A 90 4.87 -1.51 14.72
C SER A 90 5.34 -0.18 14.15
N ASN A 91 6.63 0.18 14.39
CA ASN A 91 7.17 1.45 13.92
C ASN A 91 7.23 1.54 12.39
N ALA A 92 7.64 0.47 11.72
CA ALA A 92 7.67 0.43 10.25
C ALA A 92 6.25 0.54 9.66
N THR A 93 5.29 -0.19 10.24
CA THR A 93 3.89 -0.15 9.78
C THR A 93 3.24 1.21 10.05
N LEU A 94 3.50 1.82 11.20
CA LEU A 94 3.04 3.17 11.50
C LEU A 94 3.61 4.20 10.54
N SER A 95 4.92 4.14 10.27
CA SER A 95 5.57 5.00 9.28
C SER A 95 4.93 4.85 7.88
N TYR A 96 4.57 3.63 7.50
CA TYR A 96 3.84 3.37 6.25
C TYR A 96 2.45 4.04 6.23
N TYR A 97 1.74 4.05 7.37
CA TYR A 97 0.43 4.71 7.48
C TYR A 97 0.49 6.24 7.51
N PHE A 98 1.67 6.85 7.48
CA PHE A 98 1.81 8.28 7.19
C PHE A 98 1.46 8.64 5.74
N ALA A 99 1.49 7.69 4.81
CA ALA A 99 1.20 7.94 3.40
C ALA A 99 -0.13 8.67 3.17
N PRO A 100 -1.29 8.28 3.76
CA PRO A 100 -2.55 9.01 3.62
C PRO A 100 -2.49 10.44 4.16
N VAL A 101 -1.67 10.70 5.18
CA VAL A 101 -1.46 12.04 5.74
C VAL A 101 -0.77 12.94 4.71
N PHE A 102 0.33 12.46 4.12
CA PHE A 102 1.03 13.18 3.06
C PHE A 102 0.13 13.41 1.83
N VAL A 103 -0.64 12.39 1.41
CA VAL A 103 -1.59 12.51 0.31
C VAL A 103 -2.62 13.61 0.60
N THR A 104 -3.18 13.64 1.80
CA THR A 104 -4.19 14.65 2.19
C THR A 104 -3.61 16.07 2.22
N ILE A 105 -2.35 16.23 2.65
CA ILE A 105 -1.67 17.53 2.66
C ILE A 105 -1.32 17.99 1.24
N LEU A 106 -0.90 17.06 0.37
CA LEU A 106 -0.52 17.37 -1.00
C LEU A 106 -1.69 17.50 -1.97
N ALA A 107 -2.86 16.91 -1.64
CA ALA A 107 -4.05 16.94 -2.50
C ALA A 107 -4.48 18.35 -2.95
N PRO A 108 -4.48 19.41 -2.12
CA PRO A 108 -4.80 20.76 -2.56
C PRO A 108 -3.86 21.29 -3.63
N PHE A 109 -2.57 20.96 -3.52
CA PHE A 109 -1.55 21.46 -4.43
C PHE A 109 -1.54 20.71 -5.76
N ILE A 110 -1.73 19.37 -5.73
CA ILE A 110 -1.63 18.52 -6.92
C ILE A 110 -2.98 18.36 -7.59
N LEU A 111 -4.05 18.11 -6.82
CA LEU A 111 -5.39 17.83 -7.32
C LEU A 111 -6.30 19.07 -7.33
N LYS A 112 -5.81 20.22 -6.83
CA LYS A 112 -6.58 21.47 -6.66
C LYS A 112 -7.87 21.26 -5.86
N GLU A 113 -7.90 20.28 -4.96
CA GLU A 113 -9.02 20.04 -4.06
C GLU A 113 -9.00 21.01 -2.87
N LYS A 114 -10.19 21.39 -2.36
CA LYS A 114 -10.28 22.21 -1.16
C LYS A 114 -10.02 21.37 0.08
N LEU A 115 -9.07 21.80 0.92
CA LEU A 115 -8.91 21.26 2.27
C LEU A 115 -10.12 21.68 3.10
N THR A 116 -10.95 20.72 3.47
CA THR A 116 -12.02 20.97 4.44
C THR A 116 -11.47 20.84 5.87
N LEU A 117 -12.05 21.61 6.80
CA LEU A 117 -11.68 21.54 8.21
C LEU A 117 -11.76 20.11 8.77
N SER A 118 -12.75 19.33 8.32
CA SER A 118 -12.87 17.91 8.69
C SER A 118 -11.68 17.08 8.26
N LYS A 119 -11.18 17.24 7.00
CA LYS A 119 -9.98 16.55 6.51
C LYS A 119 -8.76 16.92 7.34
N PHE A 120 -8.60 18.19 7.69
CA PHE A 120 -7.49 18.67 8.51
C PHE A 120 -7.53 18.10 9.94
N LEU A 121 -8.71 18.08 10.58
CA LEU A 121 -8.88 17.49 11.90
C LEU A 121 -8.59 15.98 11.91
N CYS A 122 -9.04 15.25 10.89
CA CYS A 122 -8.71 13.82 10.76
C CYS A 122 -7.20 13.57 10.65
N VAL A 123 -6.48 14.40 9.91
CA VAL A 123 -5.02 14.31 9.79
C VAL A 123 -4.34 14.59 11.14
N LEU A 124 -4.79 15.63 11.85
CA LEU A 124 -4.28 15.93 13.20
C LEU A 124 -4.51 14.78 14.17
N MET A 125 -5.71 14.22 14.22
CA MET A 125 -6.03 13.07 15.07
C MET A 125 -5.17 11.85 14.73
N ALA A 126 -4.94 11.58 13.46
CA ALA A 126 -4.06 10.50 13.01
C ALA A 126 -2.62 10.72 13.48
N LEU A 127 -2.08 11.93 13.35
CA LEU A 127 -0.74 12.29 13.81
C LEU A 127 -0.59 12.14 15.34
N VAL A 128 -1.57 12.63 16.11
CA VAL A 128 -1.58 12.50 17.57
C VAL A 128 -1.62 11.01 17.97
N GLY A 129 -2.52 10.22 17.35
CA GLY A 129 -2.60 8.79 17.62
C GLY A 129 -1.30 8.06 17.33
N MET A 130 -0.61 8.40 16.25
CA MET A 130 0.69 7.82 15.91
C MET A 130 1.79 8.23 16.89
N PHE A 131 1.82 9.49 17.29
CA PHE A 131 2.77 9.96 18.29
C PHE A 131 2.62 9.23 19.63
N CYS A 132 1.37 8.98 20.06
CA CYS A 132 1.09 8.22 21.27
C CYS A 132 1.50 6.74 21.22
N ILE A 133 1.67 6.17 20.01
CA ILE A 133 2.07 4.75 19.85
C ILE A 133 3.59 4.61 19.74
N VAL A 134 4.26 5.59 19.15
CA VAL A 134 5.72 5.56 18.89
C VAL A 134 6.52 6.17 20.05
N GLY A 135 5.95 7.14 20.76
CA GLY A 135 6.56 7.75 21.95
C GLY A 135 6.30 6.95 23.18
#